data_ea13cfa154ba1bf8313831b22dd75e03
#
_entry.id   ea13cfa154ba1bf8313831b22dd75e03
#
_cell.length_a   1.000
_cell.length_b   1.000
_cell.length_c   1.000
_cell.angle_alpha   90.00
_cell.angle_beta   90.00
_cell.angle_gamma   90.00
#
_symmetry.space_group_name_H-M   'P 1'
#
loop_
_entity.id
_entity.type
_entity.pdbx_description
1 polymer ?
#
loop_
_entity_poly.entity_id
_entity_poly.type
_entity_poly.pdbx_seq_one_letter_code
_entity_poly.pdbx_strand_id
1 'polypeptide(L)' 'MPVIALVQVTTGSNMAARRTKILAESRARCWLQAGGRILLHGWRKVGKGPLKTWEVREEWITL' A
#
# COMPACT_ATOMS: atom_id res chain seq x y z
N MET A 1 16.65 -6.15 15.66
CA MET A 1 15.96 -4.83 15.56
C MET A 1 14.53 -5.03 15.14
N PRO A 2 13.58 -4.35 15.77
CA PRO A 2 12.20 -4.43 15.29
C PRO A 2 12.10 -3.82 13.90
N VAL A 3 11.31 -4.48 13.05
CA VAL A 3 11.04 -3.95 11.72
C VAL A 3 9.94 -2.89 11.84
N ILE A 4 10.22 -1.68 11.39
CA ILE A 4 9.24 -0.60 11.35
C ILE A 4 8.63 -0.57 9.95
N ALA A 5 7.32 -0.69 9.88
CA ALA A 5 6.58 -0.62 8.63
C ALA A 5 5.74 0.66 8.58
N LEU A 6 5.83 1.36 7.46
CA LEU A 6 4.92 2.47 7.15
C LEU A 6 3.73 1.90 6.39
N VAL A 7 2.52 2.24 6.82
CA VAL A 7 1.30 1.78 6.18
C VAL A 7 0.68 2.93 5.40
N GLN A 8 0.45 2.72 4.11
CA GLN A 8 -0.24 3.65 3.23
C GLN A 8 -1.60 3.07 2.87
N VAL A 9 -2.66 3.86 3.01
CA VAL A 9 -4.03 3.44 2.74
C VAL A 9 -4.56 4.19 1.53
N THR A 10 -5.16 3.45 0.60
CA THR A 10 -5.76 4.03 -0.61
C THR A 10 -6.94 3.16 -1.06
N THR A 11 -7.61 3.56 -2.13
CA THR A 11 -8.63 2.71 -2.77
C THR A 11 -7.95 1.65 -3.64
N GLY A 12 -8.60 0.49 -3.81
CA GLY A 12 -8.04 -0.59 -4.63
C GLY A 12 -7.72 -0.17 -6.06
N SER A 13 -8.55 0.70 -6.65
CA SER A 13 -8.33 1.23 -8.00
C SER A 13 -7.11 2.15 -8.11
N ASN A 14 -6.65 2.73 -7.00
CA ASN A 14 -5.53 3.67 -6.98
C ASN A 14 -4.22 3.04 -6.50
N MET A 15 -4.18 1.74 -6.22
CA MET A 15 -2.99 1.08 -5.69
C MET A 15 -1.78 1.22 -6.62
N ALA A 16 -1.95 1.00 -7.92
CA ALA A 16 -0.86 1.09 -8.88
C ALA A 16 -0.28 2.51 -8.95
N ALA A 17 -1.15 3.52 -9.00
CA ALA A 17 -0.72 4.91 -9.01
C ALA A 17 -0.01 5.30 -7.70
N ARG A 18 -0.51 4.84 -6.57
CA ARG A 18 0.11 5.12 -5.27
C ARG A 18 1.47 4.45 -5.15
N ARG A 19 1.60 3.21 -5.60
CA ARG A 19 2.88 2.50 -5.64
C ARG A 19 3.91 3.25 -6.49
N THR A 20 3.50 3.71 -7.67
CA THR A 20 4.37 4.49 -8.54
C THR A 20 4.85 5.77 -7.86
N LYS A 21 3.96 6.48 -7.16
CA LYS A 21 4.31 7.68 -6.40
C LYS A 21 5.29 7.38 -5.27
N ILE A 22 5.07 6.31 -4.52
CA ILE A 22 5.96 5.90 -3.43
C ILE A 22 7.36 5.62 -3.97
N LEU A 23 7.47 4.85 -5.05
CA LEU A 23 8.77 4.50 -5.64
C LEU A 23 9.48 5.70 -6.28
N ALA A 24 8.73 6.72 -6.69
CA ALA A 24 9.30 7.96 -7.22
C ALA A 24 9.78 8.91 -6.10
N GLU A 25 9.30 8.71 -4.87
CA GLU A 25 9.65 9.57 -3.74
C GLU A 25 11.02 9.17 -3.19
N SER A 26 11.97 10.10 -3.19
CA SER A 26 13.35 9.82 -2.74
C SER A 26 13.43 9.40 -1.28
N ARG A 27 12.59 9.98 -0.42
CA ARG A 27 12.55 9.63 1.01
C ARG A 27 12.06 8.19 1.22
N ALA A 28 11.06 7.75 0.45
CA ALA A 28 10.56 6.40 0.53
C ALA A 28 11.62 5.40 0.08
N ARG A 29 12.35 5.73 -0.98
CA ARG A 29 13.45 4.89 -1.47
C ARG A 29 14.57 4.77 -0.44
N CYS A 30 14.95 5.87 0.20
CA CYS A 30 15.92 5.84 1.30
C CYS A 30 15.44 4.97 2.45
N TRP A 31 14.18 5.06 2.81
CA TRP A 31 13.57 4.23 3.84
C TRP A 31 13.68 2.74 3.50
N LEU A 32 13.34 2.37 2.27
CA LEU A 32 13.43 0.98 1.82
C LEU A 32 14.88 0.48 1.76
N GLN A 33 15.81 1.32 1.31
CA GLN A 33 17.23 0.98 1.27
C GLN A 33 17.84 0.80 2.66
N ALA A 34 17.33 1.52 3.65
CA ALA A 34 17.78 1.43 5.03
C ALA A 34 17.17 0.25 5.80
N GLY A 35 16.38 -0.60 5.13
CA GLY A 35 15.74 -1.76 5.75
C GLY A 35 14.34 -1.52 6.27
N GLY A 36 13.78 -0.33 6.07
CA GLY A 36 12.38 -0.06 6.37
C GLY A 36 11.44 -0.78 5.41
N ARG A 37 10.18 -0.89 5.78
CA ARG A 37 9.16 -1.54 4.95
C ARG A 37 7.98 -0.61 4.77
N ILE A 38 7.33 -0.71 3.60
CA ILE A 38 6.12 0.04 3.28
C ILE A 38 5.06 -0.96 2.88
N LEU A 39 3.91 -0.91 3.56
CA LEU A 39 2.75 -1.74 3.25
C LEU A 39 1.67 -0.86 2.65
N LEU A 40 1.21 -1.22 1.46
CA LEU A 40 0.15 -0.52 0.77
C LEU A 40 -1.17 -1.28 0.95
N HIS A 41 -2.15 -0.63 1.55
CA HIS A 41 -3.50 -1.17 1.73
C HIS A 41 -4.45 -0.53 0.71
N GLY A 42 -5.04 -1.35 -0.14
CA GLY A 42 -6.07 -0.91 -1.07
C GLY A 42 -7.42 -1.46 -0.66
N TRP A 43 -8.36 -0.58 -0.36
CA TRP A 43 -9.72 -0.95 0.02
C TRP A 43 -10.65 -0.87 -1.19
N ARG A 44 -11.49 -1.87 -1.35
CA ARG A 44 -12.53 -1.87 -2.37
C ARG A 44 -13.79 -2.54 -1.84
N LYS A 45 -14.94 -2.14 -2.41
CA LYS A 45 -16.20 -2.85 -2.16
C LYS A 45 -16.33 -4.00 -3.13
N VAL A 46 -16.68 -5.17 -2.59
CA VAL A 46 -16.94 -6.39 -3.38
C VAL A 46 -18.32 -6.92 -3.05
N GLY A 47 -18.96 -7.59 -4.01
CA GLY A 47 -20.28 -8.15 -3.87
C GLY A 47 -21.32 -7.42 -4.71
N LYS A 48 -22.58 -7.86 -4.60
CA LYS A 48 -23.70 -7.32 -5.38
C LYS A 48 -24.76 -6.73 -4.46
N GLY A 49 -25.30 -5.57 -4.84
CA GLY A 49 -26.42 -4.94 -4.14
C GLY A 49 -26.12 -4.64 -2.67
N PRO A 50 -27.09 -4.92 -1.78
CA PRO A 50 -26.91 -4.63 -0.34
C PRO A 50 -25.91 -5.55 0.37
N LEU A 51 -25.43 -6.59 -0.31
CA LEU A 51 -24.44 -7.52 0.26
C LEU A 51 -22.99 -7.11 0.00
N LYS A 52 -22.76 -5.87 -0.42
CA LYS A 52 -21.41 -5.36 -0.63
C LYS A 52 -20.64 -5.29 0.69
N THR A 53 -19.44 -5.82 0.68
CA THR A 53 -18.52 -5.76 1.80
C THR A 53 -17.21 -5.09 1.38
N TRP A 54 -16.50 -4.54 2.35
CA TRP A 54 -15.17 -4.01 2.09
C TRP A 54 -14.15 -5.13 2.13
N GLU A 55 -13.27 -5.13 1.14
CA GLU A 55 -12.13 -6.04 1.07
C GLU A 55 -10.85 -5.23 0.99
N VAL A 56 -9.85 -5.63 1.76
CA VAL A 56 -8.54 -5.00 1.73
C VAL A 56 -7.56 -5.87 0.95
N ARG A 57 -6.81 -5.22 0.06
CA ARG A 57 -5.68 -5.83 -0.64
C ARG A 57 -4.41 -5.23 -0.08
N GLU A 58 -3.49 -6.09 0.34
CA GLU A 58 -2.21 -5.69 0.90
C GLU A 58 -1.08 -5.95 -0.08
N GLU A 59 -0.16 -5.00 -0.20
CA GLU A 59 1.01 -5.15 -1.05
C GLU A 59 2.23 -4.54 -0.36
N TRP A 60 3.28 -5.33 -0.23
CA TRP A 60 4.57 -4.83 0.24
C TRP A 60 5.30 -4.14 -0.90
N ILE A 61 5.76 -2.91 -0.64
CA ILE A 61 6.51 -2.13 -1.63
C ILE A 61 7.97 -2.53 -1.54
N THR A 62 8.54 -2.93 -2.67
CA THR A 62 9.96 -3.28 -2.79
C THR A 62 10.63 -2.45 -3.87
N LEU A 63 11.92 -2.25 -3.71
CA LEU A 63 12.74 -1.59 -4.75
C LEU A 63 12.99 -2.53 -5.93
#